data_a47c1e889fac02692a39e3d8ef85545a
#
_entry.id   a47c1e889fac02692a39e3d8ef85545a
#
_cell.length_a   1.000
_cell.length_b   1.000
_cell.length_c   1.000
_cell.angle_alpha   90.00
_cell.angle_beta   90.00
_cell.angle_gamma   90.00
#
_symmetry.space_group_name_H-M   'P 1'
#
loop_
_entity.id
_entity.type
_entity.pdbx_description
1 polymer ?
#
loop_
_entity_poly.entity_id
_entity_poly.type
_entity_poly.pdbx_seq_one_letter_code
_entity_poly.pdbx_strand_id
1 'polypeptide(L)'
;AEVGVRVLCAYGVTDRHGAAGAAAALAENERFLRAGGRGMVGIHAAFTCHQETLEAAAGLAAELGVGVHIHVAEGPGDVAAADQLAGLTTDAWLLAHGVHLSDDHRLRGTVLHNPRSNLNNAVGYADPRRFRGPVALGTDGIGANMLEEFRLAYFMHRSVDVTATPETAWRWLETGWDLVPESRQDQVTWSY
;
A
#
# COMPACT_ATOMS: atom_id res chain seq x y z
N ALA A 1 17.24 -11.80 -5.76
CA ALA A 1 17.87 -10.48 -5.80
C ALA A 1 19.38 -10.64 -5.55
N GLU A 2 20.21 -10.04 -6.39
CA GLU A 2 21.68 -10.16 -6.31
C GLU A 2 22.26 -9.58 -5.01
N VAL A 3 21.53 -8.66 -4.37
CA VAL A 3 21.94 -8.01 -3.12
C VAL A 3 21.38 -8.69 -1.86
N GLY A 4 20.73 -9.84 -1.98
CA GLY A 4 20.21 -10.61 -0.83
C GLY A 4 18.97 -10.02 -0.16
N VAL A 5 18.32 -9.01 -0.74
CA VAL A 5 17.09 -8.42 -0.22
C VAL A 5 15.88 -9.21 -0.72
N ARG A 6 14.96 -9.56 0.19
CA ARG A 6 13.66 -10.11 -0.19
C ARG A 6 12.75 -9.00 -0.71
N VAL A 7 12.21 -9.18 -1.91
CA VAL A 7 11.37 -8.18 -2.57
C VAL A 7 10.03 -8.80 -2.93
N LEU A 8 8.96 -8.05 -2.69
CA LEU A 8 7.63 -8.32 -3.21
C LEU A 8 7.34 -7.25 -4.28
N CYS A 9 7.41 -7.64 -5.55
CA CYS A 9 7.30 -6.70 -6.66
C CYS A 9 5.85 -6.45 -7.05
N ALA A 10 5.54 -5.19 -7.46
CA ALA A 10 4.26 -4.82 -8.07
C ALA A 10 4.53 -3.83 -9.19
N TYR A 11 4.12 -4.14 -10.42
CA TYR A 11 4.31 -3.27 -11.58
C TYR A 11 3.03 -2.45 -11.81
N GLY A 12 3.12 -1.12 -11.66
CA GLY A 12 1.96 -0.22 -11.65
C GLY A 12 1.25 -0.10 -13.01
N VAL A 13 0.06 -0.68 -13.10
CA VAL A 13 -0.85 -0.53 -14.25
C VAL A 13 -1.51 0.85 -14.23
N THR A 14 -1.62 1.51 -15.38
CA THR A 14 -2.27 2.80 -15.54
C THR A 14 -2.75 3.01 -16.96
N ASP A 15 -3.88 3.69 -17.15
CA ASP A 15 -4.40 4.09 -18.46
C ASP A 15 -3.82 5.41 -18.97
N ARG A 16 -2.91 6.05 -18.25
CA ARG A 16 -2.24 7.30 -18.69
C ARG A 16 -1.50 7.16 -20.02
N HIS A 17 -1.11 5.94 -20.36
CA HIS A 17 -0.45 5.60 -21.63
C HIS A 17 -1.41 4.94 -22.64
N GLY A 18 -2.72 5.10 -22.42
CA GLY A 18 -3.78 4.49 -23.23
C GLY A 18 -3.98 3.00 -22.96
N ALA A 19 -5.03 2.42 -23.54
CA ALA A 19 -5.44 1.02 -23.34
C ALA A 19 -4.33 0.01 -23.67
N ALA A 20 -3.54 0.27 -24.72
CA ALA A 20 -2.42 -0.61 -25.08
C ALA A 20 -1.33 -0.61 -23.99
N GLY A 21 -1.07 0.54 -23.36
CA GLY A 21 -0.14 0.65 -22.25
C GLY A 21 -0.63 -0.10 -21.02
N ALA A 22 -1.91 0.02 -20.67
CA ALA A 22 -2.52 -0.70 -19.57
C ALA A 22 -2.48 -2.24 -19.82
N ALA A 23 -2.84 -2.68 -21.01
CA ALA A 23 -2.77 -4.10 -21.39
C ALA A 23 -1.35 -4.66 -21.30
N ALA A 24 -0.34 -3.92 -21.79
CA ALA A 24 1.06 -4.32 -21.68
C ALA A 24 1.52 -4.41 -20.22
N ALA A 25 1.09 -3.48 -19.36
CA ALA A 25 1.43 -3.51 -17.94
C ALA A 25 0.77 -4.68 -17.20
N LEU A 26 -0.49 -5.02 -17.50
CA LEU A 26 -1.16 -6.23 -16.99
C LEU A 26 -0.41 -7.49 -17.44
N ALA A 27 -0.06 -7.59 -18.73
CA ALA A 27 0.68 -8.72 -19.26
C ALA A 27 2.06 -8.88 -18.59
N GLU A 28 2.74 -7.78 -18.22
CA GLU A 28 4.02 -7.86 -17.51
C GLU A 28 3.84 -8.37 -16.08
N ASN A 29 2.81 -7.91 -15.34
CA ASN A 29 2.47 -8.49 -14.03
C ASN A 29 2.24 -10.01 -14.16
N GLU A 30 1.40 -10.42 -15.12
CA GLU A 30 1.10 -11.83 -15.38
C GLU A 30 2.36 -12.62 -15.71
N ARG A 31 3.16 -12.15 -16.66
CA ARG A 31 4.42 -12.79 -17.07
C ARG A 31 5.36 -13.02 -15.87
N PHE A 32 5.57 -11.96 -15.06
CA PHE A 32 6.45 -12.02 -13.91
C PHE A 32 5.97 -13.03 -12.86
N LEU A 33 4.68 -12.97 -12.51
CA LEU A 33 4.09 -13.83 -11.48
C LEU A 33 4.03 -15.30 -11.94
N ARG A 34 3.64 -15.57 -13.18
CA ARG A 34 3.63 -16.94 -13.74
C ARG A 34 5.04 -17.54 -13.89
N ALA A 35 6.06 -16.72 -14.06
CA ALA A 35 7.45 -17.15 -14.05
C ALA A 35 7.99 -17.47 -12.64
N GLY A 36 7.15 -17.44 -11.61
CA GLY A 36 7.54 -17.66 -10.21
C GLY A 36 8.14 -16.44 -9.54
N GLY A 37 7.98 -15.26 -10.14
CA GLY A 37 8.36 -14.00 -9.52
C GLY A 37 7.53 -13.73 -8.26
N ARG A 38 8.19 -13.32 -7.19
CA ARG A 38 7.52 -12.96 -5.94
C ARG A 38 6.94 -11.56 -6.05
N GLY A 39 5.62 -11.44 -6.03
CA GLY A 39 4.97 -10.15 -6.25
C GLY A 39 3.47 -10.15 -6.04
N MET A 40 2.88 -9.00 -6.34
CA MET A 40 1.46 -8.72 -6.38
C MET A 40 1.14 -8.06 -7.73
N VAL A 41 -0.13 -8.00 -8.12
CA VAL A 41 -0.53 -7.15 -9.24
C VAL A 41 -0.45 -5.69 -8.78
N GLY A 42 0.29 -4.86 -9.51
CA GLY A 42 0.40 -3.44 -9.23
C GLY A 42 -0.63 -2.62 -9.99
N ILE A 43 -1.29 -1.69 -9.34
CA ILE A 43 -2.08 -0.62 -9.95
C ILE A 43 -1.50 0.70 -9.47
N HIS A 44 -1.32 1.66 -10.37
CA HIS A 44 -0.81 2.96 -9.96
C HIS A 44 -1.76 3.64 -8.98
N ALA A 45 -2.96 3.99 -9.42
CA ALA A 45 -4.01 4.56 -8.55
C ALA A 45 -5.38 4.44 -9.25
N ALA A 46 -6.47 4.40 -8.49
CA ALA A 46 -7.81 4.27 -9.06
C ALA A 46 -8.13 5.39 -10.06
N PHE A 47 -7.81 6.65 -9.73
CA PHE A 47 -8.09 7.81 -10.61
C PHE A 47 -7.28 7.83 -11.93
N THR A 48 -6.33 6.90 -12.09
CA THR A 48 -5.51 6.80 -13.32
C THR A 48 -5.90 5.62 -14.18
N CYS A 49 -6.94 4.89 -13.78
CA CYS A 49 -7.42 3.70 -14.45
C CYS A 49 -8.92 3.81 -14.74
N HIS A 50 -9.34 3.24 -15.86
CA HIS A 50 -10.75 3.00 -16.14
C HIS A 50 -11.24 1.80 -15.33
N GLN A 51 -12.55 1.69 -15.14
CA GLN A 51 -13.16 0.62 -14.37
C GLN A 51 -12.79 -0.77 -14.91
N GLU A 52 -12.78 -0.93 -16.23
CA GLU A 52 -12.42 -2.18 -16.89
C GLU A 52 -10.97 -2.61 -16.60
N THR A 53 -10.06 -1.64 -16.49
CA THR A 53 -8.65 -1.91 -16.14
C THR A 53 -8.52 -2.33 -14.67
N LEU A 54 -9.27 -1.70 -13.77
CA LEU A 54 -9.32 -2.09 -12.35
C LEU A 54 -9.87 -3.51 -12.17
N GLU A 55 -10.96 -3.83 -12.86
CA GLU A 55 -11.58 -5.16 -12.85
C GLU A 55 -10.66 -6.23 -13.44
N ALA A 56 -9.97 -5.92 -14.55
CA ALA A 56 -8.99 -6.83 -15.14
C ALA A 56 -7.82 -7.11 -14.20
N ALA A 57 -7.30 -6.08 -13.52
CA ALA A 57 -6.22 -6.24 -12.54
C ALA A 57 -6.67 -7.07 -11.32
N ALA A 58 -7.86 -6.81 -10.80
CA ALA A 58 -8.45 -7.58 -9.71
C ALA A 58 -8.69 -9.04 -10.10
N GLY A 59 -9.21 -9.28 -11.33
CA GLY A 59 -9.39 -10.61 -11.89
C GLY A 59 -8.10 -11.38 -12.04
N LEU A 60 -7.06 -10.74 -12.56
CA LEU A 60 -5.72 -11.35 -12.69
C LEU A 60 -5.14 -11.72 -11.33
N ALA A 61 -5.27 -10.83 -10.34
CA ALA A 61 -4.79 -11.11 -8.99
C ALA A 61 -5.52 -12.31 -8.36
N ALA A 62 -6.84 -12.38 -8.53
CA ALA A 62 -7.66 -13.50 -8.05
C ALA A 62 -7.29 -14.81 -8.74
N GLU A 63 -7.09 -14.81 -10.08
CA GLU A 63 -6.67 -15.98 -10.87
C GLU A 63 -5.32 -16.52 -10.39
N LEU A 64 -4.38 -15.62 -10.11
CA LEU A 64 -3.03 -16.00 -9.69
C LEU A 64 -2.91 -16.25 -8.17
N GLY A 65 -3.98 -16.01 -7.40
CA GLY A 65 -3.96 -16.18 -5.95
C GLY A 65 -3.05 -15.20 -5.21
N VAL A 66 -2.86 -14.00 -5.77
CA VAL A 66 -2.03 -12.93 -5.20
C VAL A 66 -2.89 -11.72 -4.82
N GLY A 67 -2.30 -10.77 -4.07
CA GLY A 67 -2.95 -9.50 -3.77
C GLY A 67 -2.72 -8.44 -4.85
N VAL A 68 -3.22 -7.23 -4.57
CA VAL A 68 -3.02 -6.02 -5.37
C VAL A 68 -2.38 -4.94 -4.51
N HIS A 69 -1.42 -4.21 -5.06
CA HIS A 69 -0.89 -2.97 -4.47
C HIS A 69 -1.39 -1.77 -5.29
N ILE A 70 -1.98 -0.78 -4.60
CA ILE A 70 -2.58 0.41 -5.24
C ILE A 70 -2.46 1.63 -4.33
N HIS A 71 -2.25 2.82 -4.90
CA HIS A 71 -2.38 4.10 -4.19
C HIS A 71 -3.86 4.51 -4.14
N VAL A 72 -4.33 4.92 -2.96
CA VAL A 72 -5.75 5.23 -2.74
C VAL A 72 -5.88 6.51 -1.93
N ALA A 73 -6.68 7.45 -2.42
CA ALA A 73 -7.07 8.66 -1.72
C ALA A 73 -5.88 9.37 -1.05
N GLU A 74 -4.75 9.49 -1.77
CA GLU A 74 -3.58 10.21 -1.30
C GLU A 74 -3.86 11.71 -1.24
N GLY A 75 -4.38 12.27 -2.32
CA GLY A 75 -4.80 13.66 -2.41
C GLY A 75 -6.31 13.84 -2.37
N PRO A 76 -6.81 15.04 -2.07
CA PRO A 76 -8.24 15.30 -2.03
C PRO A 76 -8.92 15.13 -3.40
N GLY A 77 -8.17 15.23 -4.50
CA GLY A 77 -8.69 15.09 -5.86
C GLY A 77 -8.94 13.65 -6.32
N ASP A 78 -8.42 12.66 -5.60
CA ASP A 78 -8.54 11.24 -5.98
C ASP A 78 -9.51 10.45 -5.07
N VAL A 79 -10.14 11.13 -4.11
CA VAL A 79 -11.09 10.51 -3.16
C VAL A 79 -12.26 9.83 -3.87
N ALA A 80 -12.90 10.53 -4.82
CA ALA A 80 -14.05 9.98 -5.54
C ALA A 80 -13.71 8.71 -6.34
N ALA A 81 -12.46 8.56 -6.77
CA ALA A 81 -12.04 7.37 -7.50
C ALA A 81 -11.94 6.13 -6.60
N ALA A 82 -11.87 6.29 -5.28
CA ALA A 82 -11.90 5.16 -4.35
C ALA A 82 -13.21 4.37 -4.42
N ASP A 83 -14.31 5.00 -4.82
CA ASP A 83 -15.61 4.32 -5.01
C ASP A 83 -15.56 3.26 -6.11
N GLN A 84 -14.67 3.42 -7.11
CA GLN A 84 -14.48 2.45 -8.19
C GLN A 84 -13.90 1.12 -7.67
N LEU A 85 -13.28 1.12 -6.50
CA LEU A 85 -12.71 -0.07 -5.86
C LEU A 85 -13.73 -0.86 -5.05
N ALA A 86 -14.95 -0.34 -4.89
CA ALA A 86 -16.01 -1.00 -4.12
C ALA A 86 -16.30 -2.39 -4.69
N GLY A 87 -16.26 -3.41 -3.85
CA GLY A 87 -16.50 -4.79 -4.26
C GLY A 87 -15.32 -5.51 -4.96
N LEU A 88 -14.25 -4.78 -5.34
CA LEU A 88 -13.06 -5.37 -5.95
C LEU A 88 -12.02 -5.78 -4.90
N THR A 89 -11.87 -4.96 -3.85
CA THR A 89 -10.82 -5.15 -2.84
C THR A 89 -11.05 -6.39 -1.97
N THR A 90 -9.95 -7.05 -1.61
CA THR A 90 -9.93 -8.20 -0.70
C THR A 90 -8.94 -7.97 0.43
N ASP A 91 -8.90 -8.84 1.42
CA ASP A 91 -7.96 -8.74 2.55
C ASP A 91 -6.48 -8.88 2.12
N ALA A 92 -6.23 -9.39 0.91
CA ALA A 92 -4.89 -9.50 0.33
C ALA A 92 -4.40 -8.20 -0.35
N TRP A 93 -5.21 -7.15 -0.39
CA TRP A 93 -4.83 -5.89 -1.03
C TRP A 93 -4.01 -5.00 -0.10
N LEU A 94 -3.09 -4.24 -0.68
CA LEU A 94 -2.31 -3.19 -0.04
C LEU A 94 -2.75 -1.83 -0.58
N LEU A 95 -3.34 -1.02 0.30
CA LEU A 95 -3.93 0.28 -0.01
C LEU A 95 -2.98 1.38 0.47
N ALA A 96 -2.13 1.90 -0.40
CA ALA A 96 -1.14 2.89 -0.01
C ALA A 96 -1.77 4.27 0.23
N HIS A 97 -1.24 4.97 1.22
CA HIS A 97 -1.60 6.30 1.72
C HIS A 97 -2.92 6.38 2.48
N GLY A 98 -4.07 6.29 1.83
CA GLY A 98 -5.38 6.39 2.46
C GLY A 98 -5.63 7.70 3.21
N VAL A 99 -4.93 8.81 2.87
CA VAL A 99 -4.98 10.08 3.62
C VAL A 99 -6.39 10.62 3.74
N HIS A 100 -7.14 10.59 2.65
CA HIS A 100 -8.50 11.11 2.55
C HIS A 100 -9.55 10.00 2.45
N LEU A 101 -9.15 8.73 2.62
CA LEU A 101 -10.08 7.61 2.63
C LEU A 101 -10.96 7.68 3.88
N SER A 102 -12.24 7.37 3.74
CA SER A 102 -13.20 7.27 4.83
C SER A 102 -13.73 5.84 4.96
N ASP A 103 -14.34 5.51 6.11
CA ASP A 103 -15.00 4.21 6.33
C ASP A 103 -16.14 3.94 5.35
N ASP A 104 -16.71 4.99 4.75
CA ASP A 104 -17.83 4.88 3.81
C ASP A 104 -17.41 4.18 2.52
N HIS A 105 -16.13 4.23 2.13
CA HIS A 105 -15.60 3.53 0.96
C HIS A 105 -15.61 1.99 1.12
N ARG A 106 -15.67 1.48 2.34
CA ARG A 106 -15.78 0.04 2.67
C ARG A 106 -14.75 -0.83 1.95
N LEU A 107 -13.55 -0.31 1.76
CA LEU A 107 -12.46 -1.06 1.14
C LEU A 107 -11.90 -2.08 2.13
N ARG A 108 -11.51 -3.24 1.60
CA ARG A 108 -10.82 -4.32 2.33
C ARG A 108 -9.34 -4.31 1.99
N GLY A 109 -8.52 -4.72 2.94
CA GLY A 109 -7.07 -4.81 2.75
C GLY A 109 -6.31 -4.13 3.88
N THR A 110 -4.98 -4.12 3.75
CA THR A 110 -4.08 -3.44 4.67
C THR A 110 -3.77 -2.03 4.15
N VAL A 111 -4.02 -1.01 4.96
CA VAL A 111 -3.62 0.36 4.64
C VAL A 111 -2.12 0.52 4.92
N LEU A 112 -1.38 1.00 3.94
CA LEU A 112 0.03 1.36 4.09
C LEU A 112 0.13 2.85 4.44
N HIS A 113 0.34 3.13 5.71
CA HIS A 113 0.52 4.49 6.22
C HIS A 113 1.95 4.95 5.95
N ASN A 114 2.09 6.01 5.15
CA ASN A 114 3.36 6.57 4.69
C ASN A 114 3.56 7.98 5.29
N PRO A 115 3.80 8.13 6.60
CA PRO A 115 3.72 9.45 7.26
C PRO A 115 4.70 10.46 6.69
N ARG A 116 5.92 10.08 6.37
CA ARG A 116 6.94 10.98 5.82
C ARG A 116 6.54 11.47 4.44
N SER A 117 6.14 10.55 3.55
CA SER A 117 5.72 10.90 2.20
C SER A 117 4.52 11.82 2.22
N ASN A 118 3.50 11.48 3.01
CA ASN A 118 2.29 12.30 3.14
C ASN A 118 2.60 13.73 3.59
N LEU A 119 3.51 13.90 4.55
CA LEU A 119 3.96 15.22 5.02
C LEU A 119 4.79 15.95 3.96
N ASN A 120 5.74 15.25 3.32
CA ASN A 120 6.59 15.83 2.29
C ASN A 120 5.77 16.34 1.08
N ASN A 121 4.72 15.63 0.74
CA ASN A 121 3.82 15.98 -0.37
C ASN A 121 2.70 16.94 0.06
N ALA A 122 2.66 17.34 1.33
CA ALA A 122 1.64 18.22 1.91
C ALA A 122 0.19 17.74 1.67
N VAL A 123 -0.02 16.43 1.57
CA VAL A 123 -1.35 15.85 1.35
C VAL A 123 -2.15 15.65 2.63
N GLY A 124 -1.53 15.75 3.79
CA GLY A 124 -2.19 15.68 5.10
C GLY A 124 -1.77 14.47 5.94
N TYR A 125 -2.51 14.24 7.01
CA TYR A 125 -2.31 13.12 7.93
C TYR A 125 -3.39 12.05 7.74
N ALA A 126 -2.98 10.86 7.36
CA ALA A 126 -3.84 9.69 7.36
C ALA A 126 -4.00 9.17 8.79
N ASP A 127 -5.06 9.57 9.48
CA ASP A 127 -5.30 9.10 10.86
C ASP A 127 -5.60 7.59 10.88
N PRO A 128 -4.70 6.73 11.35
CA PRO A 128 -4.88 5.27 11.29
C PRO A 128 -6.08 4.76 12.07
N ARG A 129 -6.61 5.53 13.03
CA ARG A 129 -7.80 5.14 13.82
C ARG A 129 -9.08 5.03 12.99
N ARG A 130 -9.11 5.67 11.82
CA ARG A 130 -10.27 5.64 10.92
C ARG A 130 -10.43 4.31 10.21
N PHE A 131 -9.35 3.51 10.11
CA PHE A 131 -9.38 2.27 9.36
C PHE A 131 -9.81 1.12 10.25
N ARG A 132 -10.74 0.31 9.77
CA ARG A 132 -11.20 -0.91 10.45
C ARG A 132 -10.27 -2.10 10.19
N GLY A 133 -9.60 -2.09 9.03
CA GLY A 133 -8.65 -3.10 8.62
C GLY A 133 -7.26 -2.87 9.23
N PRO A 134 -6.32 -3.78 8.94
CA PRO A 134 -4.93 -3.64 9.36
C PRO A 134 -4.28 -2.38 8.78
N VAL A 135 -3.35 -1.81 9.56
CA VAL A 135 -2.49 -0.72 9.11
C VAL A 135 -1.05 -1.16 9.23
N ALA A 136 -0.25 -0.95 8.19
CA ALA A 136 1.19 -1.13 8.20
C ALA A 136 1.90 0.18 7.88
N LEU A 137 3.17 0.32 8.28
CA LEU A 137 3.99 1.46 7.88
C LEU A 137 4.67 1.21 6.54
N GLY A 138 4.82 2.28 5.76
CA GLY A 138 5.58 2.29 4.53
C GLY A 138 6.43 3.55 4.42
N THR A 139 7.47 3.49 3.59
CA THR A 139 8.40 4.61 3.35
C THR A 139 8.08 5.39 2.07
N ASP A 140 7.26 4.81 1.19
CA ASP A 140 7.13 5.30 -0.18
C ASP A 140 8.52 5.41 -0.86
N GLY A 141 8.66 6.24 -1.89
CA GLY A 141 9.91 6.44 -2.61
C GLY A 141 10.93 7.38 -1.96
N ILE A 142 10.69 7.89 -0.75
CA ILE A 142 11.53 8.95 -0.15
C ILE A 142 12.42 8.50 1.00
N GLY A 143 12.48 7.21 1.29
CA GLY A 143 13.34 6.69 2.35
C GLY A 143 13.28 5.18 2.47
N ALA A 144 14.11 4.63 3.35
CA ALA A 144 14.16 3.20 3.64
C ALA A 144 14.31 2.90 5.15
N ASN A 145 14.30 3.93 6.00
CA ASN A 145 14.50 3.77 7.44
C ASN A 145 13.15 3.62 8.15
N MET A 146 12.71 2.39 8.35
CA MET A 146 11.43 2.08 9.01
C MET A 146 11.37 2.52 10.47
N LEU A 147 12.52 2.66 11.16
CA LEU A 147 12.52 3.18 12.53
C LEU A 147 12.22 4.68 12.57
N GLU A 148 12.67 5.42 11.58
CA GLU A 148 12.29 6.84 11.44
C GLU A 148 10.81 6.98 11.08
N GLU A 149 10.27 6.12 10.20
CA GLU A 149 8.82 6.09 9.92
C GLU A 149 8.02 5.79 11.19
N PHE A 150 8.44 4.80 11.98
CA PHE A 150 7.83 4.48 13.27
C PHE A 150 7.80 5.70 14.21
N ARG A 151 8.93 6.39 14.37
CA ARG A 151 9.03 7.58 15.23
C ARG A 151 8.10 8.69 14.74
N LEU A 152 8.11 8.94 13.45
CA LEU A 152 7.27 9.97 12.84
C LEU A 152 5.79 9.61 12.95
N ALA A 153 5.42 8.37 12.65
CA ALA A 153 4.05 7.89 12.83
C ALA A 153 3.55 8.05 14.26
N TYR A 154 4.39 7.72 15.26
CA TYR A 154 4.06 7.92 16.66
C TYR A 154 3.83 9.40 17.01
N PHE A 155 4.76 10.28 16.63
CA PHE A 155 4.62 11.71 16.95
C PHE A 155 3.42 12.35 16.27
N MET A 156 3.17 12.00 15.01
CA MET A 156 2.00 12.48 14.28
C MET A 156 0.71 11.99 14.93
N HIS A 157 0.66 10.72 15.30
CA HIS A 157 -0.50 10.18 16.00
C HIS A 157 -0.70 10.81 17.36
N ARG A 158 0.38 10.99 18.13
CA ARG A 158 0.36 11.64 19.44
C ARG A 158 -0.12 13.10 19.38
N SER A 159 0.11 13.79 18.27
CA SER A 159 -0.34 15.18 18.09
C SER A 159 -1.87 15.31 17.98
N VAL A 160 -2.57 14.24 17.61
CA VAL A 160 -4.04 14.20 17.46
C VAL A 160 -4.72 13.33 18.51
N ASP A 161 -3.96 12.47 19.19
CA ASP A 161 -4.47 11.60 20.26
C ASP A 161 -3.48 11.55 21.42
N VAL A 162 -3.80 12.28 22.50
CA VAL A 162 -2.98 12.34 23.73
C VAL A 162 -2.88 11.00 24.47
N THR A 163 -3.72 10.02 24.13
CA THR A 163 -3.67 8.67 24.72
C THR A 163 -2.78 7.71 23.95
N ALA A 164 -2.34 8.10 22.73
CA ALA A 164 -1.46 7.28 21.92
C ALA A 164 -0.15 6.95 22.62
N THR A 165 0.27 5.71 22.51
CA THR A 165 1.53 5.23 23.07
C THR A 165 2.46 4.73 21.95
N PRO A 166 3.77 4.59 22.18
CA PRO A 166 4.68 4.03 21.20
C PRO A 166 4.24 2.65 20.69
N GLU A 167 3.62 1.84 21.54
CA GLU A 167 3.12 0.49 21.19
C GLU A 167 2.05 0.56 20.10
N THR A 168 1.29 1.65 20.01
CA THR A 168 0.29 1.83 18.95
C THR A 168 0.98 1.89 17.58
N ALA A 169 1.98 2.74 17.44
CA ALA A 169 2.73 2.86 16.19
C ALA A 169 3.62 1.63 15.93
N TRP A 170 4.09 0.97 17.01
CA TRP A 170 4.85 -0.27 16.91
C TRP A 170 4.04 -1.39 16.27
N ARG A 171 2.75 -1.53 16.61
CA ARG A 171 1.87 -2.51 15.95
C ARG A 171 1.75 -2.28 14.45
N TRP A 172 1.74 -1.02 13.99
CA TRP A 172 1.72 -0.74 12.56
C TRP A 172 3.03 -1.18 11.87
N LEU A 173 4.15 -1.07 12.57
CA LEU A 173 5.43 -1.60 12.08
C LEU A 173 5.40 -3.14 12.03
N GLU A 174 4.89 -3.79 13.08
CA GLU A 174 4.77 -5.25 13.16
C GLU A 174 3.85 -5.82 12.07
N THR A 175 2.76 -5.14 11.74
CA THR A 175 1.86 -5.54 10.65
C THR A 175 2.62 -5.64 9.32
N GLY A 176 3.63 -4.81 9.09
CA GLY A 176 4.50 -4.92 7.92
C GLY A 176 5.27 -6.25 7.86
N TRP A 177 5.64 -6.83 9.00
CA TRP A 177 6.30 -8.14 9.06
C TRP A 177 5.34 -9.29 8.71
N ASP A 178 4.04 -9.12 8.91
CA ASP A 178 3.03 -10.11 8.53
C ASP A 178 2.86 -10.20 7.02
N LEU A 179 3.15 -9.12 6.29
CA LEU A 179 3.14 -9.10 4.82
C LEU A 179 4.29 -9.93 4.23
N VAL A 180 5.37 -10.12 4.98
CA VAL A 180 6.54 -10.93 4.60
C VAL A 180 6.92 -11.82 5.79
N PRO A 181 6.15 -12.90 6.06
CA PRO A 181 6.31 -13.71 7.27
C PRO A 181 7.72 -14.23 7.52
N GLU A 182 8.49 -14.48 6.46
CA GLU A 182 9.88 -14.93 6.55
C GLU A 182 10.79 -13.87 7.18
N SER A 183 10.40 -12.60 7.15
CA SER A 183 11.17 -11.50 7.77
C SER A 183 11.15 -11.55 9.30
N ARG A 184 10.21 -12.26 9.91
CA ARG A 184 10.15 -12.44 11.36
C ARG A 184 11.36 -13.18 11.95
N GLN A 185 12.14 -13.86 11.10
CA GLN A 185 13.39 -14.52 11.49
C GLN A 185 14.61 -13.61 11.32
N ASP A 186 14.45 -12.45 10.69
CA ASP A 186 15.54 -11.51 10.49
C ASP A 186 15.78 -10.71 11.76
N GLN A 187 17.04 -10.44 12.02
CA GLN A 187 17.48 -9.59 13.13
C GLN A 187 18.05 -8.30 12.59
N VAL A 188 17.62 -7.17 13.13
CA VAL A 188 18.20 -5.86 12.85
C VAL A 188 18.92 -5.39 14.10
N THR A 189 20.22 -5.16 13.98
CA THR A 189 21.02 -4.57 15.05
C THR A 189 21.15 -3.07 14.82
N TRP A 190 20.78 -2.28 15.80
CA TRP A 190 20.91 -0.83 15.79
C TRP A 190 22.16 -0.44 16.58
N SER A 191 23.04 0.36 15.96
CA SER A 191 24.13 1.06 16.68
C SER A 191 23.75 2.54 16.82
N TYR A 192 23.97 3.08 18.01
CA TYR A 192 23.77 4.50 18.34
C TYR A 192 25.03 5.30 18.09
#